data_7731c4d0e1ce232007072ca9f65764c3
#
_entry.id   7731c4d0e1ce232007072ca9f65764c3
#
_cell.length_a   1.000
_cell.length_b   1.000
_cell.length_c   1.000
_cell.angle_alpha   90.00
_cell.angle_beta   90.00
_cell.angle_gamma   90.00
#
_symmetry.space_group_name_H-M   'P 1'
#
loop_
_entity.id
_entity.type
_entity.pdbx_description
1 polymer ?
#
loop_
_entity_poly.entity_id
_entity_poly.type
_entity_poly.pdbx_seq_one_letter_code
_entity_poly.pdbx_strand_id
1 'polypeptide(L)'
;MKPLKELTRPNIWALKPYSSARDEYSGKEASVFLDANENPYNTPNNRYPDPLQRELKGLIGRVKKVSPDRIFLGNGSDEAIDLPFRAFCRPGIDNVVAIDPTYGMYQVCAEVNDVEYRKVQLDENFQFKAVDLLAAADEHTKLIFLCSPNNPTGNRLCREEILTLLRSFDGLVILDEAYADFSSETSFLQQLDEFPNLIILQTFSKAWGCAGIRLGMAFASQEIINLLNKIKYPYNVNRLTQQEAIHMIEKHYQVQQWIESLLHERTRLMQEFQKLACCRRIYPTDANFFLTRVSDAKKIYNYLVDKGIIVRNRSSVTLCQDCLRITIGTRPENDTLLEALKNYKEEEA
;
A
#
# COMPACT_ATOMS: atom_id res chain seq x y z
N MET A 1 -7.41 12.25 -19.28
CA MET A 1 -6.54 12.86 -18.23
C MET A 1 -6.08 14.25 -18.67
N LYS A 2 -6.14 15.23 -17.76
CA LYS A 2 -5.48 16.54 -17.97
C LYS A 2 -3.97 16.38 -18.14
N PRO A 3 -3.27 17.29 -18.85
CA PRO A 3 -1.81 17.28 -18.91
C PRO A 3 -1.18 17.27 -17.50
N LEU A 4 -0.12 16.49 -17.30
CA LEU A 4 0.50 16.32 -15.98
C LEU A 4 0.96 17.66 -15.37
N LYS A 5 1.37 18.62 -16.22
CA LYS A 5 1.73 19.99 -15.81
C LYS A 5 0.56 20.72 -15.12
N GLU A 6 -0.67 20.53 -15.57
CA GLU A 6 -1.87 21.19 -15.01
C GLU A 6 -2.31 20.51 -13.70
N LEU A 7 -2.04 19.22 -13.54
CA LEU A 7 -2.29 18.49 -12.31
C LEU A 7 -1.26 18.79 -11.23
N THR A 8 -0.01 19.08 -11.64
CA THR A 8 1.10 19.33 -10.71
C THR A 8 1.02 20.75 -10.14
N ARG A 9 1.28 20.90 -8.84
CA ARG A 9 1.41 22.22 -8.21
C ARG A 9 2.47 23.05 -8.94
N PRO A 10 2.20 24.33 -9.27
CA PRO A 10 3.12 25.15 -10.07
C PRO A 10 4.53 25.29 -9.48
N ASN A 11 4.62 25.41 -8.16
CA ASN A 11 5.91 25.47 -7.46
C ASN A 11 6.69 24.15 -7.55
N ILE A 12 6.02 23.00 -7.55
CA ILE A 12 6.64 21.69 -7.70
C ILE A 12 7.06 21.47 -9.16
N TRP A 13 6.24 21.90 -10.12
CA TRP A 13 6.61 21.83 -11.52
C TRP A 13 7.89 22.62 -11.82
N ALA A 14 8.00 23.84 -11.29
CA ALA A 14 9.14 24.74 -11.46
C ALA A 14 10.35 24.39 -10.59
N LEU A 15 10.19 23.54 -9.56
CA LEU A 15 11.25 23.19 -8.62
C LEU A 15 12.45 22.58 -9.36
N LYS A 16 13.65 23.05 -9.04
CA LYS A 16 14.89 22.35 -9.38
C LYS A 16 15.16 21.31 -8.29
N PRO A 17 15.31 20.03 -8.63
CA PRO A 17 15.58 18.99 -7.64
C PRO A 17 16.95 19.27 -6.98
N TYR A 18 17.10 18.79 -5.76
CA TYR A 18 18.42 18.68 -5.15
C TYR A 18 19.27 17.73 -6.00
N SER A 19 20.49 18.14 -6.35
CA SER A 19 21.46 17.31 -7.03
C SER A 19 22.67 17.08 -6.12
N SER A 20 23.13 15.84 -6.01
CA SER A 20 24.40 15.53 -5.35
C SER A 20 25.54 15.54 -6.37
N ALA A 21 26.77 15.78 -5.92
CA ALA A 21 27.93 15.68 -6.80
C ALA A 21 28.05 14.31 -7.48
N ARG A 22 27.57 13.25 -6.82
CA ARG A 22 27.50 11.89 -7.39
C ARG A 22 26.45 11.76 -8.51
N ASP A 23 25.37 12.51 -8.46
CA ASP A 23 24.37 12.52 -9.53
C ASP A 23 24.89 13.29 -10.77
N GLU A 24 25.74 14.29 -10.54
CA GLU A 24 26.36 15.09 -11.59
C GLU A 24 27.54 14.37 -12.26
N TYR A 25 28.12 13.38 -11.57
CA TYR A 25 29.26 12.62 -12.07
C TYR A 25 28.82 11.57 -13.09
N SER A 26 29.19 11.79 -14.34
CA SER A 26 28.89 10.89 -15.48
C SER A 26 30.11 10.09 -15.98
N GLY A 27 31.19 10.05 -15.22
CA GLY A 27 32.46 9.41 -15.61
C GLY A 27 32.53 7.92 -15.31
N LYS A 28 33.77 7.37 -15.40
CA LYS A 28 34.07 5.98 -14.96
C LYS A 28 33.86 5.84 -13.45
N GLU A 29 33.82 4.59 -12.95
CA GLU A 29 33.71 4.33 -11.49
C GLU A 29 34.66 5.21 -10.69
N ALA A 30 34.11 6.01 -9.78
CA ALA A 30 34.90 6.82 -8.88
C ALA A 30 35.53 5.96 -7.80
N SER A 31 36.82 6.11 -7.55
CA SER A 31 37.56 5.40 -6.50
C SER A 31 37.76 6.23 -5.23
N VAL A 32 37.58 7.55 -5.30
CA VAL A 32 37.76 8.49 -4.19
C VAL A 32 36.54 9.37 -4.06
N PHE A 33 35.92 9.38 -2.87
CA PHE A 33 34.70 10.14 -2.58
C PHE A 33 34.99 11.17 -1.49
N LEU A 34 35.03 12.47 -1.87
CA LEU A 34 35.29 13.62 -0.98
C LEU A 34 34.20 14.70 -1.17
N ASP A 35 32.99 14.30 -1.54
CA ASP A 35 31.92 15.17 -2.03
C ASP A 35 30.81 15.43 -0.98
N ALA A 36 30.63 14.55 0.01
CA ALA A 36 29.44 14.54 0.85
C ALA A 36 29.73 14.70 2.36
N ASN A 37 30.93 15.16 2.72
CA ASN A 37 31.38 15.39 4.10
C ASN A 37 31.25 14.14 5.02
N GLU A 38 31.31 12.97 4.42
CA GLU A 38 31.18 11.69 5.14
C GLU A 38 32.46 11.38 5.90
N ASN A 39 32.29 10.76 7.08
CA ASN A 39 33.43 10.20 7.80
C ASN A 39 33.98 8.99 7.01
N PRO A 40 35.28 8.93 6.66
CA PRO A 40 35.82 7.82 5.87
C PRO A 40 35.94 6.51 6.66
N TYR A 41 35.74 6.53 7.94
CA TYR A 41 35.82 5.34 8.83
C TYR A 41 34.41 4.70 8.99
N ASN A 42 34.38 3.52 9.62
CA ASN A 42 33.16 2.74 9.88
C ASN A 42 32.50 2.15 8.61
N THR A 43 33.32 1.66 7.67
CA THR A 43 32.82 0.89 6.50
C THR A 43 32.05 -0.36 6.97
N PRO A 44 30.92 -0.72 6.33
CA PRO A 44 30.36 -0.18 5.08
C PRO A 44 29.32 0.92 5.26
N ASN A 45 29.00 1.37 6.47
CA ASN A 45 27.87 2.24 6.76
C ASN A 45 28.21 3.74 6.73
N ASN A 46 29.45 4.07 6.43
CA ASN A 46 29.98 5.43 6.43
C ASN A 46 29.63 6.26 5.17
N ARG A 47 28.97 5.67 4.18
CA ARG A 47 28.63 6.33 2.91
C ARG A 47 27.12 6.42 2.72
N TYR A 48 26.65 7.56 2.20
CA TYR A 48 25.28 7.68 1.76
C TYR A 48 24.95 6.63 0.67
N PRO A 49 23.73 6.09 0.65
CA PRO A 49 23.31 5.16 -0.39
C PRO A 49 23.09 5.87 -1.73
N ASP A 50 22.89 5.10 -2.80
CA ASP A 50 22.43 5.66 -4.08
C ASP A 50 21.06 6.35 -3.89
N PRO A 51 20.95 7.67 -4.15
CA PRO A 51 19.71 8.40 -3.96
C PRO A 51 18.58 7.95 -4.88
N LEU A 52 18.89 7.27 -5.98
CA LEU A 52 17.90 6.74 -6.93
C LEU A 52 17.72 5.22 -6.84
N GLN A 53 18.42 4.54 -5.96
CA GLN A 53 18.32 3.08 -5.69
C GLN A 53 18.40 2.24 -6.97
N ARG A 54 19.30 2.58 -7.90
CA ARG A 54 19.36 2.04 -9.27
C ARG A 54 19.48 0.51 -9.32
N GLU A 55 20.35 -0.05 -8.49
CA GLU A 55 20.54 -1.50 -8.37
C GLU A 55 19.24 -2.19 -7.93
N LEU A 56 18.64 -1.72 -6.83
CA LEU A 56 17.41 -2.29 -6.28
C LEU A 56 16.24 -2.15 -7.27
N LYS A 57 16.08 -0.98 -7.91
CA LYS A 57 15.05 -0.78 -8.94
C LYS A 57 15.25 -1.70 -10.15
N GLY A 58 16.51 -1.96 -10.54
CA GLY A 58 16.82 -2.91 -11.59
C GLY A 58 16.38 -4.34 -11.26
N LEU A 59 16.55 -4.76 -10.00
CA LEU A 59 16.10 -6.07 -9.52
C LEU A 59 14.57 -6.15 -9.44
N ILE A 60 13.94 -5.16 -8.81
CA ILE A 60 12.47 -5.08 -8.73
C ILE A 60 11.86 -5.06 -10.14
N GLY A 61 12.43 -4.28 -11.04
CA GLY A 61 11.97 -4.17 -12.43
C GLY A 61 11.97 -5.51 -13.16
N ARG A 62 12.99 -6.34 -12.95
CA ARG A 62 13.02 -7.72 -13.51
C ARG A 62 11.91 -8.59 -12.95
N VAL A 63 11.69 -8.57 -11.63
CA VAL A 63 10.65 -9.40 -10.97
C VAL A 63 9.24 -8.95 -11.36
N LYS A 64 9.01 -7.63 -11.36
CA LYS A 64 7.68 -7.05 -11.64
C LYS A 64 7.44 -6.77 -13.12
N LYS A 65 8.43 -6.99 -13.99
CA LYS A 65 8.41 -6.72 -15.45
C LYS A 65 8.04 -5.27 -15.78
N VAL A 66 8.63 -4.33 -15.04
CA VAL A 66 8.45 -2.89 -15.19
C VAL A 66 9.81 -2.23 -15.35
N SER A 67 9.95 -1.24 -16.25
CA SER A 67 11.20 -0.49 -16.41
C SER A 67 11.58 0.25 -15.12
N PRO A 68 12.88 0.26 -14.71
CA PRO A 68 13.33 0.90 -13.47
C PRO A 68 13.02 2.40 -13.37
N ASP A 69 12.90 3.11 -14.49
CA ASP A 69 12.52 4.53 -14.56
C ASP A 69 11.05 4.79 -14.24
N ARG A 70 10.24 3.73 -14.18
CA ARG A 70 8.83 3.75 -13.79
C ARG A 70 8.62 3.31 -12.34
N ILE A 71 9.68 3.20 -11.55
CA ILE A 71 9.66 2.75 -10.16
C ILE A 71 10.11 3.86 -9.23
N PHE A 72 9.29 4.16 -8.24
CA PHE A 72 9.66 4.97 -7.08
C PHE A 72 9.79 4.03 -5.86
N LEU A 73 10.80 4.28 -5.00
CA LEU A 73 10.97 3.57 -3.73
C LEU A 73 10.90 4.55 -2.56
N GLY A 74 10.14 4.17 -1.53
CA GLY A 74 9.92 4.99 -0.34
C GLY A 74 10.01 4.22 0.97
N ASN A 75 10.04 4.95 2.09
CA ASN A 75 9.97 4.40 3.45
C ASN A 75 8.57 3.85 3.75
N GLY A 76 8.30 2.63 3.33
CA GLY A 76 6.97 2.05 3.26
C GLY A 76 6.15 2.67 2.12
N SER A 77 4.99 2.07 1.85
CA SER A 77 4.01 2.68 0.93
C SER A 77 3.46 4.01 1.48
N ASP A 78 3.62 4.28 2.76
CA ASP A 78 3.15 5.53 3.38
C ASP A 78 3.84 6.75 2.76
N GLU A 79 5.15 6.71 2.47
CA GLU A 79 5.84 7.78 1.74
C GLU A 79 5.32 7.91 0.30
N ALA A 80 5.04 6.77 -0.35
CA ALA A 80 4.48 6.77 -1.70
C ALA A 80 3.01 7.25 -1.75
N ILE A 81 2.28 7.19 -0.63
CA ILE A 81 0.94 7.77 -0.46
C ILE A 81 1.03 9.29 -0.23
N ASP A 82 1.95 9.75 0.64
CA ASP A 82 2.06 11.17 1.02
C ASP A 82 2.59 12.05 -0.12
N LEU A 83 3.59 11.59 -0.84
CA LEU A 83 4.22 12.40 -1.90
C LEU A 83 3.26 12.87 -3.01
N PRO A 84 2.29 12.08 -3.50
CA PRO A 84 1.26 12.57 -4.42
C PRO A 84 0.44 13.75 -3.89
N PHE A 85 0.07 13.79 -2.62
CA PHE A 85 -0.59 14.97 -2.03
C PHE A 85 0.30 16.21 -2.17
N ARG A 86 1.57 16.08 -1.84
CA ARG A 86 2.54 17.17 -1.90
C ARG A 86 2.86 17.60 -3.34
N ALA A 87 2.82 16.67 -4.30
CA ALA A 87 3.09 16.95 -5.71
C ALA A 87 1.90 17.62 -6.41
N PHE A 88 0.69 17.17 -6.13
CA PHE A 88 -0.46 17.46 -6.97
C PHE A 88 -1.55 18.30 -6.29
N CYS A 89 -1.69 18.24 -4.96
CA CYS A 89 -2.76 18.94 -4.26
C CYS A 89 -2.26 20.25 -3.63
N ARG A 90 -2.95 21.36 -3.92
CA ARG A 90 -2.72 22.65 -3.26
C ARG A 90 -3.45 22.65 -1.91
N PRO A 91 -2.74 22.88 -0.78
CA PRO A 91 -3.36 22.96 0.54
C PRO A 91 -4.52 23.97 0.59
N GLY A 92 -5.60 23.61 1.26
CA GLY A 92 -6.79 24.46 1.44
C GLY A 92 -7.60 24.74 0.17
N ILE A 93 -7.24 24.13 -0.98
CA ILE A 93 -7.89 24.40 -2.28
C ILE A 93 -8.34 23.11 -2.96
N ASP A 94 -7.43 22.16 -3.12
CA ASP A 94 -7.69 20.93 -3.88
C ASP A 94 -8.22 19.83 -2.93
N ASN A 95 -8.86 18.84 -3.52
CA ASN A 95 -9.43 17.70 -2.80
C ASN A 95 -9.02 16.37 -3.41
N VAL A 96 -9.29 15.32 -2.65
CA VAL A 96 -9.15 13.93 -3.08
C VAL A 96 -10.41 13.16 -2.76
N VAL A 97 -10.70 12.13 -3.54
CA VAL A 97 -11.83 11.22 -3.34
C VAL A 97 -11.28 9.83 -3.00
N ALA A 98 -11.91 9.13 -2.08
CA ALA A 98 -11.59 7.75 -1.77
C ALA A 98 -12.84 6.94 -1.43
N ILE A 99 -12.76 5.63 -1.64
CA ILE A 99 -13.79 4.70 -1.16
C ILE A 99 -13.80 4.66 0.38
N ASP A 100 -14.95 4.36 0.98
CA ASP A 100 -15.11 4.18 2.43
C ASP A 100 -15.98 2.93 2.71
N PRO A 101 -15.51 1.95 3.49
CA PRO A 101 -14.27 1.94 4.26
C PRO A 101 -13.04 1.58 3.41
N THR A 102 -11.89 2.16 3.77
CA THR A 102 -10.58 1.82 3.18
C THR A 102 -9.43 2.08 4.15
N TYR A 103 -8.19 2.08 3.67
CA TYR A 103 -6.99 2.29 4.49
C TYR A 103 -6.92 3.72 5.03
N GLY A 104 -6.90 3.85 6.36
CA GLY A 104 -7.02 5.14 7.04
C GLY A 104 -5.90 6.14 6.79
N MET A 105 -4.73 5.70 6.32
CA MET A 105 -3.61 6.61 6.04
C MET A 105 -3.89 7.59 4.90
N TYR A 106 -4.79 7.28 3.98
CA TYR A 106 -5.16 8.24 2.94
C TYR A 106 -5.78 9.50 3.54
N GLN A 107 -6.70 9.33 4.49
CA GLN A 107 -7.30 10.44 5.21
C GLN A 107 -6.26 11.19 6.06
N VAL A 108 -5.40 10.47 6.78
CA VAL A 108 -4.33 11.09 7.59
C VAL A 108 -3.39 11.92 6.71
N CYS A 109 -2.96 11.40 5.56
CA CYS A 109 -2.11 12.16 4.62
C CYS A 109 -2.84 13.39 4.06
N ALA A 110 -4.14 13.28 3.76
CA ALA A 110 -4.94 14.42 3.31
C ALA A 110 -4.99 15.52 4.40
N GLU A 111 -5.32 15.16 5.63
CA GLU A 111 -5.39 16.07 6.76
C GLU A 111 -4.03 16.74 7.06
N VAL A 112 -2.93 15.98 7.05
CA VAL A 112 -1.57 16.53 7.25
C VAL A 112 -1.18 17.53 6.16
N ASN A 113 -1.66 17.32 4.92
CA ASN A 113 -1.38 18.19 3.79
C ASN A 113 -2.44 19.29 3.58
N ASP A 114 -3.40 19.45 4.51
CA ASP A 114 -4.51 20.41 4.40
C ASP A 114 -5.28 20.27 3.07
N VAL A 115 -5.65 19.03 2.75
CA VAL A 115 -6.39 18.64 1.53
C VAL A 115 -7.73 18.04 1.92
N GLU A 116 -8.83 18.52 1.36
CA GLU A 116 -10.17 17.98 1.61
C GLU A 116 -10.22 16.50 1.19
N TYR A 117 -10.70 15.65 2.11
CA TYR A 117 -10.85 14.20 1.88
C TYR A 117 -12.32 13.82 1.75
N ARG A 118 -12.77 13.48 0.56
CA ARG A 118 -14.14 13.10 0.24
C ARG A 118 -14.29 11.59 0.23
N LYS A 119 -15.29 11.10 0.95
CA LYS A 119 -15.58 9.66 1.09
C LYS A 119 -16.76 9.26 0.22
N VAL A 120 -16.60 8.18 -0.51
CA VAL A 120 -17.68 7.51 -1.25
C VAL A 120 -17.90 6.14 -0.65
N GLN A 121 -19.06 5.94 -0.03
CA GLN A 121 -19.37 4.69 0.65
C GLN A 121 -19.48 3.53 -0.32
N LEU A 122 -18.84 2.39 0.03
CA LEU A 122 -19.00 1.13 -0.67
C LEU A 122 -20.39 0.54 -0.44
N ASP A 123 -20.82 -0.36 -1.31
CA ASP A 123 -22.03 -1.12 -1.13
C ASP A 123 -21.87 -2.22 -0.03
N GLU A 124 -22.94 -2.99 0.21
CA GLU A 124 -22.96 -4.07 1.21
C GLU A 124 -22.01 -5.24 0.90
N ASN A 125 -21.52 -5.34 -0.35
CA ASN A 125 -20.52 -6.31 -0.81
C ASN A 125 -19.13 -5.68 -0.91
N PHE A 126 -18.96 -4.48 -0.35
CA PHE A 126 -17.73 -3.70 -0.38
C PHE A 126 -17.23 -3.42 -1.80
N GLN A 127 -18.17 -3.16 -2.74
CA GLN A 127 -17.86 -2.71 -4.09
C GLN A 127 -18.23 -1.23 -4.27
N PHE A 128 -17.60 -0.59 -5.25
CA PHE A 128 -17.92 0.78 -5.67
C PHE A 128 -18.45 0.79 -7.11
N LYS A 129 -19.07 1.90 -7.49
CA LYS A 129 -19.35 2.23 -8.88
C LYS A 129 -18.52 3.42 -9.30
N ALA A 130 -17.90 3.37 -10.47
CA ALA A 130 -17.09 4.45 -11.00
C ALA A 130 -17.85 5.77 -11.07
N VAL A 131 -19.16 5.71 -11.42
CA VAL A 131 -20.03 6.88 -11.50
C VAL A 131 -20.16 7.62 -10.17
N ASP A 132 -20.16 6.91 -9.03
CA ASP A 132 -20.31 7.53 -7.71
C ASP A 132 -19.04 8.29 -7.33
N LEU A 133 -17.85 7.73 -7.63
CA LEU A 133 -16.56 8.41 -7.41
C LEU A 133 -16.43 9.63 -8.33
N LEU A 134 -16.86 9.52 -9.59
CA LEU A 134 -16.85 10.63 -10.53
C LEU A 134 -17.83 11.74 -10.14
N ALA A 135 -18.98 11.39 -9.57
CA ALA A 135 -19.96 12.36 -9.07
C ALA A 135 -19.47 13.11 -7.82
N ALA A 136 -18.61 12.48 -7.01
CA ALA A 136 -17.98 13.11 -5.85
C ALA A 136 -16.76 13.99 -6.22
N ALA A 137 -16.25 13.84 -7.44
CA ALA A 137 -15.11 14.60 -7.96
C ALA A 137 -15.58 15.93 -8.59
N ASP A 138 -14.73 16.95 -8.51
CA ASP A 138 -14.92 18.24 -9.15
C ASP A 138 -13.63 18.73 -9.83
N GLU A 139 -13.56 19.99 -10.25
CA GLU A 139 -12.42 20.61 -10.91
C GLU A 139 -11.17 20.70 -10.03
N HIS A 140 -11.35 20.66 -8.70
CA HIS A 140 -10.29 20.67 -7.69
C HIS A 140 -9.83 19.27 -7.30
N THR A 141 -10.53 18.22 -7.73
CA THR A 141 -10.14 16.84 -7.42
C THR A 141 -8.90 16.45 -8.21
N LYS A 142 -7.81 16.14 -7.50
CA LYS A 142 -6.52 15.77 -8.09
C LYS A 142 -6.28 14.27 -8.08
N LEU A 143 -6.69 13.59 -6.99
CA LEU A 143 -6.39 12.19 -6.76
C LEU A 143 -7.67 11.44 -6.40
N ILE A 144 -7.78 10.19 -6.89
CA ILE A 144 -8.75 9.22 -6.39
C ILE A 144 -7.98 8.02 -5.85
N PHE A 145 -8.27 7.62 -4.61
CA PHE A 145 -7.63 6.49 -3.93
C PHE A 145 -8.53 5.26 -3.95
N LEU A 146 -7.99 4.15 -4.43
CA LEU A 146 -8.57 2.82 -4.38
C LEU A 146 -7.59 1.87 -3.71
N CYS A 147 -8.09 0.89 -2.93
CA CYS A 147 -7.30 -0.18 -2.34
C CYS A 147 -7.86 -1.52 -2.81
N SER A 148 -7.05 -2.33 -3.50
CA SER A 148 -7.50 -3.62 -4.03
C SER A 148 -6.35 -4.64 -4.06
N PRO A 149 -6.45 -5.70 -3.21
CA PRO A 149 -7.49 -6.00 -2.21
C PRO A 149 -7.61 -4.93 -1.13
N ASN A 150 -8.86 -4.62 -0.73
CA ASN A 150 -9.14 -3.51 0.18
C ASN A 150 -8.84 -3.85 1.65
N ASN A 151 -8.40 -2.88 2.40
CA ASN A 151 -8.23 -2.94 3.85
C ASN A 151 -9.21 -1.95 4.51
N PRO A 152 -10.19 -2.40 5.33
CA PRO A 152 -10.15 -3.64 6.12
C PRO A 152 -10.97 -4.80 5.57
N THR A 153 -11.60 -4.70 4.42
CA THR A 153 -12.64 -5.63 3.96
C THR A 153 -12.09 -6.92 3.34
N GLY A 154 -10.86 -6.88 2.80
CA GLY A 154 -10.14 -8.03 2.26
C GLY A 154 -10.43 -8.35 0.79
N ASN A 155 -11.56 -7.91 0.27
CA ASN A 155 -12.01 -8.22 -1.09
C ASN A 155 -11.29 -7.37 -2.15
N ARG A 156 -11.22 -7.91 -3.36
CA ARG A 156 -10.88 -7.12 -4.56
C ARG A 156 -12.02 -6.21 -4.95
N LEU A 157 -11.68 -5.10 -5.55
CA LEU A 157 -12.62 -4.22 -6.23
C LEU A 157 -12.86 -4.71 -7.66
N CYS A 158 -14.03 -4.43 -8.18
CA CYS A 158 -14.42 -4.79 -9.55
C CYS A 158 -13.48 -4.14 -10.57
N ARG A 159 -12.79 -4.98 -11.36
CA ARG A 159 -11.79 -4.55 -12.34
C ARG A 159 -12.37 -3.60 -13.38
N GLU A 160 -13.57 -3.88 -13.86
CA GLU A 160 -14.24 -3.06 -14.90
C GLU A 160 -14.58 -1.66 -14.38
N GLU A 161 -14.96 -1.54 -13.11
CA GLU A 161 -15.21 -0.23 -12.50
C GLU A 161 -13.91 0.58 -12.35
N ILE A 162 -12.78 -0.09 -12.00
CA ILE A 162 -11.46 0.55 -11.98
C ILE A 162 -11.06 1.04 -13.37
N LEU A 163 -11.24 0.20 -14.40
CA LEU A 163 -10.93 0.57 -15.79
C LEU A 163 -11.82 1.72 -16.27
N THR A 164 -13.11 1.71 -15.91
CA THR A 164 -14.05 2.79 -16.24
C THR A 164 -13.61 4.11 -15.59
N LEU A 165 -13.21 4.06 -14.31
CA LEU A 165 -12.70 5.23 -13.61
C LEU A 165 -11.43 5.78 -14.28
N LEU A 166 -10.45 4.91 -14.61
CA LEU A 166 -9.21 5.29 -15.28
C LEU A 166 -9.43 5.99 -16.62
N ARG A 167 -10.45 5.56 -17.38
CA ARG A 167 -10.83 6.17 -18.67
C ARG A 167 -11.53 7.50 -18.52
N SER A 168 -12.28 7.69 -17.43
CA SER A 168 -13.22 8.80 -17.29
C SER A 168 -12.72 9.93 -16.38
N PHE A 169 -11.77 9.64 -15.49
CA PHE A 169 -11.27 10.65 -14.56
C PHE A 169 -10.09 11.43 -15.17
N ASP A 170 -10.17 12.75 -15.08
CA ASP A 170 -9.15 13.65 -15.63
C ASP A 170 -7.93 13.87 -14.71
N GLY A 171 -7.99 13.45 -13.45
CA GLY A 171 -6.89 13.46 -12.49
C GLY A 171 -6.12 12.14 -12.45
N LEU A 172 -5.44 11.87 -11.33
CA LEU A 172 -4.65 10.66 -11.10
C LEU A 172 -5.42 9.67 -10.23
N VAL A 173 -5.38 8.39 -10.59
CA VAL A 173 -5.92 7.28 -9.79
C VAL A 173 -4.78 6.56 -9.11
N ILE A 174 -4.83 6.50 -7.79
CA ILE A 174 -3.87 5.74 -6.96
C ILE A 174 -4.53 4.42 -6.59
N LEU A 175 -4.01 3.33 -7.12
CA LEU A 175 -4.46 1.97 -6.82
C LEU A 175 -3.46 1.31 -5.87
N ASP A 176 -3.85 1.17 -4.62
CA ASP A 176 -3.05 0.49 -3.60
C ASP A 176 -3.23 -1.02 -3.70
N GLU A 177 -2.19 -1.67 -4.19
CA GLU A 177 -2.06 -3.11 -4.36
C GLU A 177 -1.18 -3.75 -3.27
N ALA A 178 -1.15 -3.22 -2.05
CA ALA A 178 -0.32 -3.76 -0.97
C ALA A 178 -0.56 -5.25 -0.68
N TYR A 179 -1.72 -5.78 -1.06
CA TYR A 179 -2.11 -7.18 -0.85
C TYR A 179 -2.24 -7.98 -2.16
N ALA A 180 -1.89 -7.41 -3.30
CA ALA A 180 -2.10 -8.04 -4.61
C ALA A 180 -1.37 -9.38 -4.78
N ASP A 181 -0.22 -9.57 -4.12
CA ASP A 181 0.53 -10.82 -4.18
C ASP A 181 -0.24 -12.04 -3.58
N PHE A 182 -1.32 -11.81 -2.80
CA PHE A 182 -2.20 -12.86 -2.25
C PHE A 182 -3.45 -13.12 -3.11
N SER A 183 -3.65 -12.33 -4.15
CA SER A 183 -4.78 -12.43 -5.06
C SER A 183 -4.48 -13.32 -6.25
N SER A 184 -5.50 -14.03 -6.74
CA SER A 184 -5.40 -14.81 -7.98
C SER A 184 -5.48 -13.96 -9.25
N GLU A 185 -5.93 -12.71 -9.16
CA GLU A 185 -5.99 -11.81 -10.32
C GLU A 185 -4.66 -11.13 -10.58
N THR A 186 -4.45 -10.82 -11.86
CA THR A 186 -3.28 -10.11 -12.33
C THR A 186 -3.29 -8.66 -11.85
N SER A 187 -2.16 -8.19 -11.31
CA SER A 187 -1.93 -6.79 -10.96
C SER A 187 -2.19 -5.83 -12.14
N PHE A 188 -2.61 -4.61 -11.83
CA PHE A 188 -2.73 -3.53 -12.81
C PHE A 188 -1.39 -3.02 -13.35
N LEU A 189 -0.26 -3.55 -12.90
CA LEU A 189 1.06 -3.23 -13.47
C LEU A 189 1.10 -3.39 -15.00
N GLN A 190 0.34 -4.34 -15.55
CA GLN A 190 0.25 -4.57 -16.99
C GLN A 190 -0.52 -3.48 -17.75
N GLN A 191 -1.28 -2.62 -17.06
CA GLN A 191 -2.04 -1.52 -17.63
C GLN A 191 -1.32 -0.17 -17.55
N LEU A 192 -0.10 -0.12 -17.02
CA LEU A 192 0.64 1.14 -16.89
C LEU A 192 0.90 1.83 -18.23
N ASP A 193 1.01 1.09 -19.33
CA ASP A 193 1.20 1.65 -20.67
C ASP A 193 -0.11 2.22 -21.24
N GLU A 194 -1.24 1.65 -20.87
CA GLU A 194 -2.56 2.09 -21.33
C GLU A 194 -3.04 3.33 -20.56
N PHE A 195 -2.70 3.43 -19.25
CA PHE A 195 -3.22 4.47 -18.36
C PHE A 195 -2.11 5.33 -17.76
N PRO A 196 -1.74 6.46 -18.40
CA PRO A 196 -0.72 7.37 -17.89
C PRO A 196 -1.13 8.08 -16.59
N ASN A 197 -2.41 8.04 -16.20
CA ASN A 197 -2.97 8.57 -14.96
C ASN A 197 -2.99 7.55 -13.81
N LEU A 198 -2.46 6.34 -13.99
CA LEU A 198 -2.42 5.29 -12.98
C LEU A 198 -1.13 5.35 -12.17
N ILE A 199 -1.27 5.36 -10.85
CA ILE A 199 -0.19 5.13 -9.88
C ILE A 199 -0.54 3.87 -9.09
N ILE A 200 0.32 2.85 -9.13
CA ILE A 200 0.12 1.60 -8.39
C ILE A 200 1.07 1.61 -7.20
N LEU A 201 0.54 1.31 -6.02
CA LEU A 201 1.34 1.16 -4.81
C LEU A 201 1.50 -0.32 -4.46
N GLN A 202 2.72 -0.74 -4.12
CA GLN A 202 3.01 -2.06 -3.58
C GLN A 202 4.01 -1.95 -2.43
N THR A 203 4.23 -3.02 -1.67
CA THR A 203 5.06 -2.99 -0.46
C THR A 203 5.76 -4.30 -0.19
N PHE A 204 6.94 -4.24 0.41
CA PHE A 204 7.63 -5.40 0.98
C PHE A 204 7.06 -5.82 2.35
N SER A 205 6.19 -5.00 2.95
CA SER A 205 5.69 -5.22 4.32
C SER A 205 4.72 -6.41 4.46
N LYS A 206 4.13 -6.91 3.37
CA LYS A 206 3.07 -7.94 3.42
C LYS A 206 3.57 -9.29 2.92
N ALA A 207 3.43 -9.57 1.64
CA ALA A 207 3.80 -10.86 1.05
C ALA A 207 5.29 -11.20 1.18
N TRP A 208 6.15 -10.20 1.14
CA TRP A 208 7.59 -10.35 1.28
C TRP A 208 8.07 -10.56 2.72
N GLY A 209 7.18 -10.46 3.72
CA GLY A 209 7.52 -10.67 5.12
C GLY A 209 8.48 -9.62 5.72
N CYS A 210 8.64 -8.48 5.06
CA CYS A 210 9.66 -7.48 5.36
C CYS A 210 9.09 -6.17 5.95
N ALA A 211 8.10 -6.26 6.82
CA ALA A 211 7.50 -5.05 7.43
C ALA A 211 8.53 -4.18 8.18
N GLY A 212 9.53 -4.80 8.80
CA GLY A 212 10.56 -4.12 9.60
C GLY A 212 11.53 -3.25 8.79
N ILE A 213 11.79 -3.58 7.52
CA ILE A 213 12.72 -2.78 6.67
C ILE A 213 12.07 -1.52 6.09
N ARG A 214 10.76 -1.34 6.23
CA ARG A 214 10.05 -0.15 5.78
C ARG A 214 10.28 0.19 4.31
N LEU A 215 10.07 -0.75 3.38
CA LEU A 215 10.19 -0.53 1.95
C LEU A 215 8.82 -0.62 1.26
N GLY A 216 8.44 0.46 0.57
CA GLY A 216 7.30 0.53 -0.32
C GLY A 216 7.68 1.02 -1.72
N MET A 217 6.78 0.84 -2.65
CA MET A 217 7.00 1.11 -4.06
C MET A 217 5.80 1.84 -4.66
N ALA A 218 6.06 2.76 -5.59
CA ALA A 218 5.05 3.23 -6.54
C ALA A 218 5.52 2.94 -7.96
N PHE A 219 4.58 2.53 -8.79
CA PHE A 219 4.77 2.31 -10.23
C PHE A 219 3.85 3.24 -11.00
N ALA A 220 4.39 4.00 -11.94
CA ALA A 220 3.62 4.96 -12.73
C ALA A 220 4.34 5.28 -14.05
N SER A 221 3.83 6.25 -14.82
CA SER A 221 4.57 6.81 -15.95
C SER A 221 5.89 7.41 -15.47
N GLN A 222 6.92 7.41 -16.33
CA GLN A 222 8.22 7.98 -16.02
C GLN A 222 8.11 9.45 -15.58
N GLU A 223 7.21 10.21 -16.17
CA GLU A 223 6.99 11.62 -15.83
C GLU A 223 6.51 11.79 -14.39
N ILE A 224 5.56 10.95 -13.93
CA ILE A 224 5.10 10.95 -12.55
C ILE A 224 6.24 10.55 -11.60
N ILE A 225 6.98 9.48 -11.93
CA ILE A 225 8.10 9.02 -11.11
C ILE A 225 9.18 10.11 -11.00
N ASN A 226 9.45 10.84 -12.06
CA ASN A 226 10.39 11.97 -12.04
C ASN A 226 9.91 13.07 -11.08
N LEU A 227 8.60 13.37 -11.02
CA LEU A 227 8.05 14.34 -10.08
C LEU A 227 8.18 13.86 -8.63
N LEU A 228 7.90 12.59 -8.34
CA LEU A 228 8.08 12.03 -7.01
C LEU A 228 9.56 12.05 -6.58
N ASN A 229 10.47 11.66 -7.47
CA ASN A 229 11.92 11.73 -7.20
C ASN A 229 12.42 13.17 -6.97
N LYS A 230 11.77 14.16 -7.59
CA LYS A 230 12.10 15.57 -7.46
C LYS A 230 11.83 16.15 -6.07
N ILE A 231 10.81 15.61 -5.37
CA ILE A 231 10.34 16.15 -4.09
C ILE A 231 10.66 15.25 -2.87
N LYS A 232 11.05 13.99 -3.10
CA LYS A 232 11.50 13.12 -2.01
C LYS A 232 12.80 13.62 -1.40
N TYR A 233 13.10 13.23 -0.18
CA TYR A 233 14.44 13.42 0.38
C TYR A 233 15.48 12.63 -0.43
N PRO A 234 16.69 13.17 -0.68
CA PRO A 234 17.67 12.53 -1.55
C PRO A 234 17.96 11.07 -1.18
N TYR A 235 18.20 10.80 0.09
CA TYR A 235 18.58 9.49 0.62
C TYR A 235 17.45 8.85 1.43
N ASN A 236 16.22 8.93 0.93
CA ASN A 236 15.03 8.49 1.65
C ASN A 236 15.03 7.01 2.04
N VAL A 237 15.58 6.13 1.23
CA VAL A 237 15.72 4.71 1.56
C VAL A 237 17.17 4.42 1.97
N ASN A 238 17.37 4.05 3.22
CA ASN A 238 18.71 3.80 3.78
C ASN A 238 19.37 2.55 3.18
N ARG A 239 20.69 2.44 3.37
CA ARG A 239 21.49 1.35 2.80
C ARG A 239 21.09 -0.04 3.32
N LEU A 240 20.80 -0.17 4.62
CA LEU A 240 20.43 -1.45 5.21
C LEU A 240 19.11 -1.97 4.63
N THR A 241 18.13 -1.08 4.45
CA THR A 241 16.87 -1.41 3.76
C THR A 241 17.11 -1.87 2.33
N GLN A 242 17.97 -1.17 1.57
CA GLN A 242 18.27 -1.55 0.19
C GLN A 242 18.95 -2.92 0.12
N GLN A 243 19.93 -3.19 0.97
CA GLN A 243 20.66 -4.47 1.02
C GLN A 243 19.73 -5.63 1.39
N GLU A 244 18.89 -5.46 2.42
CA GLU A 244 17.95 -6.51 2.81
C GLU A 244 16.89 -6.76 1.73
N ALA A 245 16.40 -5.72 1.07
CA ALA A 245 15.47 -5.88 -0.04
C ALA A 245 16.08 -6.63 -1.22
N ILE A 246 17.36 -6.36 -1.57
CA ILE A 246 18.11 -7.10 -2.60
C ILE A 246 18.18 -8.57 -2.22
N HIS A 247 18.60 -8.87 -0.98
CA HIS A 247 18.68 -10.23 -0.47
C HIS A 247 17.35 -10.98 -0.54
N MET A 248 16.25 -10.28 -0.20
CA MET A 248 14.91 -10.88 -0.27
C MET A 248 14.44 -11.13 -1.71
N ILE A 249 14.80 -10.26 -2.66
CA ILE A 249 14.49 -10.47 -4.07
C ILE A 249 15.21 -11.71 -4.61
N GLU A 250 16.44 -11.96 -4.20
CA GLU A 250 17.18 -13.19 -4.54
C GLU A 250 16.46 -14.44 -4.02
N LYS A 251 15.73 -14.32 -2.92
CA LYS A 251 14.92 -15.37 -2.31
C LYS A 251 13.46 -15.40 -2.77
N HIS A 252 13.10 -14.75 -3.88
CA HIS A 252 11.72 -14.65 -4.35
C HIS A 252 10.97 -16.00 -4.40
N TYR A 253 11.67 -17.09 -4.66
CA TYR A 253 11.09 -18.44 -4.63
C TYR A 253 10.58 -18.83 -3.24
N GLN A 254 11.32 -18.48 -2.20
CA GLN A 254 10.91 -18.68 -0.81
C GLN A 254 9.67 -17.84 -0.46
N VAL A 255 9.61 -16.62 -0.98
CA VAL A 255 8.44 -15.74 -0.79
C VAL A 255 7.19 -16.35 -1.41
N GLN A 256 7.30 -16.96 -2.59
CA GLN A 256 6.17 -17.67 -3.22
C GLN A 256 5.68 -18.84 -2.37
N GLN A 257 6.58 -19.64 -1.79
CA GLN A 257 6.21 -20.73 -0.88
C GLN A 257 5.49 -20.20 0.39
N TRP A 258 5.90 -19.06 0.92
CA TRP A 258 5.21 -18.44 2.06
C TRP A 258 3.81 -17.97 1.66
N ILE A 259 3.65 -17.35 0.49
CA ILE A 259 2.35 -16.94 -0.04
C ILE A 259 1.42 -18.14 -0.16
N GLU A 260 1.87 -19.23 -0.79
CA GLU A 260 1.10 -20.47 -0.94
C GLU A 260 0.68 -21.05 0.41
N SER A 261 1.59 -21.09 1.38
CA SER A 261 1.32 -21.55 2.74
C SER A 261 0.25 -20.69 3.44
N LEU A 262 0.34 -19.36 3.29
CA LEU A 262 -0.65 -18.43 3.86
C LEU A 262 -2.01 -18.55 3.17
N LEU A 263 -2.07 -18.78 1.87
CA LEU A 263 -3.33 -19.00 1.15
C LEU A 263 -4.01 -20.31 1.57
N HIS A 264 -3.23 -21.36 1.78
CA HIS A 264 -3.72 -22.64 2.34
C HIS A 264 -4.29 -22.45 3.75
N GLU A 265 -3.54 -21.78 4.62
CA GLU A 265 -3.99 -21.50 5.99
C GLU A 265 -5.18 -20.53 6.01
N ARG A 266 -5.26 -19.57 5.07
CA ARG A 266 -6.43 -18.70 4.93
C ARG A 266 -7.71 -19.52 4.73
N THR A 267 -7.67 -20.44 3.77
CA THR A 267 -8.81 -21.28 3.45
C THR A 267 -9.22 -22.13 4.67
N ARG A 268 -8.25 -22.79 5.30
CA ARG A 268 -8.49 -23.62 6.48
C ARG A 268 -9.05 -22.81 7.66
N LEU A 269 -8.39 -21.71 7.99
CA LEU A 269 -8.79 -20.86 9.13
C LEU A 269 -10.22 -20.33 8.95
N MET A 270 -10.56 -19.84 7.77
CA MET A 270 -11.91 -19.34 7.47
C MET A 270 -12.98 -20.46 7.62
N GLN A 271 -12.68 -21.68 7.13
CA GLN A 271 -13.58 -22.82 7.26
C GLN A 271 -13.81 -23.20 8.73
N GLU A 272 -12.74 -23.23 9.54
CA GLU A 272 -12.87 -23.56 10.97
C GLU A 272 -13.52 -22.42 11.75
N PHE A 273 -13.20 -21.16 11.42
CA PHE A 273 -13.80 -19.98 12.05
C PHE A 273 -15.32 -19.92 11.84
N GLN A 274 -15.78 -20.32 10.66
CA GLN A 274 -17.22 -20.33 10.32
C GLN A 274 -18.03 -21.27 11.22
N LYS A 275 -17.40 -22.29 11.82
CA LYS A 275 -18.05 -23.25 12.73
C LYS A 275 -18.19 -22.73 14.16
N LEU A 276 -17.54 -21.61 14.50
CA LEU A 276 -17.57 -21.04 15.84
C LEU A 276 -18.93 -20.41 16.16
N ALA A 277 -19.42 -20.59 17.37
CA ALA A 277 -20.70 -20.03 17.84
C ALA A 277 -20.77 -18.50 17.71
N CYS A 278 -19.63 -17.83 17.94
CA CYS A 278 -19.52 -16.37 17.83
C CYS A 278 -19.50 -15.84 16.40
N CYS A 279 -19.29 -16.67 15.38
CA CYS A 279 -19.24 -16.25 13.99
C CYS A 279 -20.64 -15.98 13.43
N ARG A 280 -20.85 -14.79 12.85
CA ARG A 280 -22.12 -14.43 12.18
C ARG A 280 -21.97 -14.40 10.67
N ARG A 281 -20.84 -13.87 10.15
CA ARG A 281 -20.55 -13.81 8.71
C ARG A 281 -19.05 -13.69 8.50
N ILE A 282 -18.51 -14.41 7.52
CA ILE A 282 -17.17 -14.21 7.00
C ILE A 282 -17.29 -13.55 5.62
N TYR A 283 -16.57 -12.47 5.40
CA TYR A 283 -16.54 -11.79 4.11
C TYR A 283 -15.47 -12.41 3.19
N PRO A 284 -15.71 -12.46 1.87
CA PRO A 284 -14.71 -12.90 0.92
C PRO A 284 -13.43 -12.09 1.03
N THR A 285 -12.28 -12.74 0.80
CA THR A 285 -10.99 -12.07 0.88
C THR A 285 -9.99 -12.58 -0.15
N ASP A 286 -9.22 -11.64 -0.69
CA ASP A 286 -8.05 -11.85 -1.56
C ASP A 286 -6.75 -11.38 -0.89
N ALA A 287 -6.81 -11.02 0.41
CA ALA A 287 -5.67 -10.56 1.20
C ALA A 287 -5.13 -11.66 2.12
N ASN A 288 -4.10 -11.35 2.91
CA ASN A 288 -3.58 -12.21 3.98
C ASN A 288 -4.32 -12.01 5.33
N PHE A 289 -5.55 -11.57 5.28
CA PHE A 289 -6.45 -11.42 6.41
C PHE A 289 -7.90 -11.59 5.91
N PHE A 290 -8.83 -11.77 6.81
CA PHE A 290 -10.25 -11.71 6.51
C PHE A 290 -10.99 -10.83 7.49
N LEU A 291 -12.10 -10.26 7.02
CA LEU A 291 -13.07 -9.57 7.86
C LEU A 291 -14.17 -10.54 8.24
N THR A 292 -14.57 -10.54 9.51
CA THR A 292 -15.66 -11.37 10.00
C THR A 292 -16.55 -10.58 10.92
N ARG A 293 -17.88 -10.71 10.76
CA ARG A 293 -18.84 -10.22 11.73
C ARG A 293 -19.05 -11.29 12.79
N VAL A 294 -19.00 -10.89 14.05
CA VAL A 294 -19.14 -11.76 15.21
C VAL A 294 -20.30 -11.30 16.09
N SER A 295 -20.65 -12.05 17.12
CA SER A 295 -21.76 -11.73 18.01
C SER A 295 -21.58 -10.44 18.79
N ASP A 296 -20.38 -10.18 19.31
CA ASP A 296 -19.96 -8.96 20.00
C ASP A 296 -18.45 -8.77 19.81
N ALA A 297 -18.09 -7.94 18.84
CA ALA A 297 -16.69 -7.73 18.51
C ALA A 297 -15.88 -7.08 19.64
N LYS A 298 -16.52 -6.29 20.51
CA LYS A 298 -15.84 -5.62 21.63
C LYS A 298 -15.52 -6.62 22.74
N LYS A 299 -16.50 -7.45 23.13
CA LYS A 299 -16.28 -8.48 24.17
C LYS A 299 -15.29 -9.52 23.70
N ILE A 300 -15.42 -10.02 22.46
CA ILE A 300 -14.49 -11.00 21.88
C ILE A 300 -13.08 -10.45 21.75
N TYR A 301 -12.94 -9.19 21.30
CA TYR A 301 -11.64 -8.53 21.23
C TYR A 301 -10.96 -8.47 22.60
N ASN A 302 -11.67 -8.03 23.63
CA ASN A 302 -11.13 -7.94 24.99
C ASN A 302 -10.73 -9.32 25.52
N TYR A 303 -11.60 -10.32 25.34
CA TYR A 303 -11.29 -11.71 25.71
C TYR A 303 -10.03 -12.25 25.04
N LEU A 304 -9.84 -11.97 23.74
CA LEU A 304 -8.64 -12.38 23.03
C LEU A 304 -7.39 -11.65 23.54
N VAL A 305 -7.49 -10.36 23.83
CA VAL A 305 -6.40 -9.58 24.43
C VAL A 305 -5.98 -10.15 25.77
N ASP A 306 -6.93 -10.54 26.63
CA ASP A 306 -6.66 -11.16 27.93
C ASP A 306 -5.97 -12.54 27.78
N LYS A 307 -6.11 -13.19 26.62
CA LYS A 307 -5.40 -14.42 26.24
C LYS A 307 -4.07 -14.16 25.52
N GLY A 308 -3.66 -12.90 25.37
CA GLY A 308 -2.45 -12.52 24.64
C GLY A 308 -2.58 -12.62 23.11
N ILE A 309 -3.82 -12.70 22.59
CA ILE A 309 -4.10 -12.81 21.14
C ILE A 309 -4.58 -11.46 20.64
N ILE A 310 -3.83 -10.84 19.74
CA ILE A 310 -4.14 -9.51 19.21
C ILE A 310 -4.74 -9.62 17.82
N VAL A 311 -6.00 -9.23 17.69
CA VAL A 311 -6.70 -9.05 16.41
C VAL A 311 -7.06 -7.57 16.22
N ARG A 312 -7.85 -7.23 15.23
CA ARG A 312 -8.22 -5.82 15.01
C ARG A 312 -9.74 -5.66 15.06
N ASN A 313 -10.25 -4.97 16.09
CA ASN A 313 -11.65 -4.55 16.12
C ASN A 313 -11.88 -3.43 15.07
N ARG A 314 -12.93 -3.60 14.25
CA ARG A 314 -13.32 -2.69 13.18
C ARG A 314 -14.72 -2.12 13.32
N SER A 315 -15.37 -2.34 14.47
CA SER A 315 -16.76 -1.94 14.71
C SER A 315 -17.04 -0.46 14.54
N SER A 316 -16.03 0.40 14.68
CA SER A 316 -16.15 1.86 14.46
C SER A 316 -15.99 2.29 12.99
N VAL A 317 -15.70 1.34 12.09
CA VAL A 317 -15.49 1.61 10.67
C VAL A 317 -16.81 1.44 9.91
N THR A 318 -17.08 2.28 8.95
CA THR A 318 -18.28 2.24 8.08
C THR A 318 -18.53 0.82 7.57
N LEU A 319 -19.77 0.35 7.64
CA LEU A 319 -20.22 -1.00 7.22
C LEU A 319 -19.60 -2.18 8.00
N CYS A 320 -18.73 -1.94 8.98
CA CYS A 320 -18.00 -2.98 9.71
C CYS A 320 -18.50 -3.16 11.16
N GLN A 321 -19.77 -2.84 11.47
CA GLN A 321 -20.32 -3.05 12.80
C GLN A 321 -20.16 -4.51 13.22
N ASP A 322 -19.70 -4.73 14.46
CA ASP A 322 -19.37 -6.01 15.06
C ASP A 322 -18.38 -6.86 14.22
N CYS A 323 -17.47 -6.19 13.53
CA CYS A 323 -16.46 -6.87 12.72
C CYS A 323 -15.09 -6.88 13.39
N LEU A 324 -14.44 -8.05 13.30
CA LEU A 324 -13.02 -8.24 13.57
C LEU A 324 -12.29 -8.47 12.24
N ARG A 325 -11.11 -7.86 12.09
CA ARG A 325 -10.17 -8.21 11.03
C ARG A 325 -9.10 -9.12 11.63
N ILE A 326 -8.95 -10.31 11.06
CA ILE A 326 -8.06 -11.36 11.53
C ILE A 326 -6.99 -11.60 10.46
N THR A 327 -5.72 -11.40 10.82
CA THR A 327 -4.59 -11.72 9.96
C THR A 327 -4.34 -13.23 9.94
N ILE A 328 -3.99 -13.78 8.80
CA ILE A 328 -3.60 -15.18 8.67
C ILE A 328 -2.18 -15.32 9.22
N GLY A 329 -2.05 -16.06 10.31
CA GLY A 329 -0.78 -16.41 10.92
C GLY A 329 -0.24 -17.75 10.42
N THR A 330 0.79 -18.25 11.10
CA THR A 330 1.23 -19.63 10.99
C THR A 330 0.14 -20.58 11.54
N ARG A 331 0.23 -21.87 11.18
CA ARG A 331 -0.74 -22.85 11.66
C ARG A 331 -0.86 -22.89 13.20
N PRO A 332 0.24 -22.91 13.99
CA PRO A 332 0.13 -22.86 15.45
C PRO A 332 -0.55 -21.59 15.96
N GLU A 333 -0.29 -20.42 15.39
CA GLU A 333 -0.93 -19.16 15.77
C GLU A 333 -2.44 -19.19 15.48
N ASN A 334 -2.82 -19.69 14.29
CA ASN A 334 -4.21 -19.83 13.89
C ASN A 334 -4.95 -20.85 14.76
N ASP A 335 -4.30 -21.97 15.13
CA ASP A 335 -4.89 -22.99 16.02
C ASP A 335 -5.08 -22.42 17.43
N THR A 336 -4.15 -21.63 17.95
CA THR A 336 -4.26 -20.91 19.23
C THR A 336 -5.49 -19.98 19.24
N LEU A 337 -5.69 -19.21 18.16
CA LEU A 337 -6.88 -18.37 18.00
C LEU A 337 -8.17 -19.18 18.01
N LEU A 338 -8.23 -20.26 17.22
CA LEU A 338 -9.41 -21.12 17.13
C LEU A 338 -9.74 -21.79 18.47
N GLU A 339 -8.73 -22.27 19.18
CA GLU A 339 -8.91 -22.89 20.51
C GLU A 339 -9.45 -21.87 21.53
N ALA A 340 -8.88 -20.67 21.57
CA ALA A 340 -9.38 -19.60 22.42
C ALA A 340 -10.86 -19.30 22.14
N LEU A 341 -11.23 -19.18 20.86
CA LEU A 341 -12.62 -18.86 20.48
C LEU A 341 -13.61 -20.03 20.68
N LYS A 342 -13.16 -21.27 20.59
CA LYS A 342 -14.00 -22.46 20.96
C LYS A 342 -14.34 -22.46 22.45
N ASN A 343 -13.46 -21.91 23.27
CA ASN A 343 -13.66 -21.82 24.72
C ASN A 343 -14.36 -20.51 25.15
N TYR A 344 -14.61 -19.59 24.21
CA TYR A 344 -15.35 -18.36 24.47
C TYR A 344 -16.83 -18.73 24.70
N LYS A 345 -17.36 -18.36 25.86
CA LYS A 345 -18.80 -18.50 26.18
C LYS A 345 -19.44 -17.13 25.97
N GLU A 346 -20.45 -17.09 25.12
CA GLU A 346 -21.35 -15.94 25.09
C GLU A 346 -22.07 -15.88 26.41
N GLU A 347 -21.93 -14.80 27.18
CA GLU A 347 -22.77 -14.56 28.34
C GLU A 347 -24.21 -14.44 27.83
N GLU A 348 -25.10 -15.27 28.35
CA GLU A 348 -26.53 -15.11 28.12
C GLU A 348 -26.96 -13.73 28.61
N ALA A 349 -27.58 -12.94 27.73
CA ALA A 349 -28.01 -11.56 27.97
C ALA A 349 -29.30 -11.54 28.84
#